data_7ed61bade26fee7c3209d68f6d04efa9
#
_entry.id   7ed61bade26fee7c3209d68f6d04efa9
#
_cell.length_a   1.000
_cell.length_b   1.000
_cell.length_c   1.000
_cell.angle_alpha   90.00
_cell.angle_beta   90.00
_cell.angle_gamma   90.00
#
_symmetry.space_group_name_H-M   'P 1'
#
loop_
_entity.id
_entity.type
_entity.pdbx_description
1 polymer ?
#
loop_
_entity_poly.entity_id
_entity_poly.type
_entity_poly.pdbx_seq_one_letter_code
_entity_poly.pdbx_strand_id
1 'polypeptide(L)'
;MKALTTAAAAVVVCTATVTGTAAAVPAMHAPAGGFEELWVPSSMGPIKVQVQWAKRGGGAALYLLDGLRAPGDHSQWTTDTDALRQFADDDVTLVFPVGGHSSFYTDWYRPSSTNRQATTYRWETFLTRELPDFLAGYGVSRTNNAIVGASMGGNAALVLAAHHRDQFRFAGSFSGFVNPTYPLWNQAMRAAMIDEGNFNIDDMWGPAGDPAWTRNDATVQAERLRGLPIYVSTGNGLPGPLDLSNGIGNTINAMGLEATSATAAGIFRDRVTALGISARVDILNGTHTWPYWQQSLATARPMILAALSA
;
A
#
# COMPACT_ATOMS: atom_id res chain seq x y z
N MET A 1 -58.66 -40.56 -54.22
CA MET A 1 -57.36 -39.88 -54.17
C MET A 1 -57.58 -38.47 -53.63
N LYS A 2 -57.29 -38.20 -52.35
CA LYS A 2 -57.40 -36.89 -51.75
C LYS A 2 -55.99 -36.34 -51.53
N ALA A 3 -55.69 -35.20 -52.13
CA ALA A 3 -54.41 -34.51 -51.99
C ALA A 3 -54.37 -33.76 -50.63
N LEU A 4 -53.33 -34.00 -49.84
CA LEU A 4 -53.05 -33.21 -48.64
C LEU A 4 -52.12 -32.06 -49.05
N THR A 5 -52.57 -30.85 -48.80
CA THR A 5 -51.78 -29.61 -48.90
C THR A 5 -51.17 -29.33 -47.53
N THR A 6 -49.86 -29.36 -47.46
CA THR A 6 -49.08 -28.95 -46.26
C THR A 6 -48.83 -27.45 -46.34
N ALA A 7 -49.34 -26.72 -45.35
CA ALA A 7 -49.02 -25.30 -45.14
C ALA A 7 -47.76 -25.17 -44.28
N ALA A 8 -46.72 -24.51 -44.80
CA ALA A 8 -45.54 -24.16 -44.06
C ALA A 8 -45.75 -22.84 -43.34
N ALA A 9 -45.67 -22.87 -42.01
CA ALA A 9 -45.68 -21.66 -41.17
C ALA A 9 -44.26 -21.08 -41.05
N ALA A 10 -44.05 -19.88 -41.54
CA ALA A 10 -42.79 -19.14 -41.35
C ALA A 10 -42.80 -18.49 -39.95
N VAL A 11 -41.83 -18.92 -39.12
CA VAL A 11 -41.57 -18.26 -37.82
C VAL A 11 -40.61 -17.10 -38.07
N VAL A 12 -41.15 -15.86 -37.90
CA VAL A 12 -40.34 -14.64 -37.89
C VAL A 12 -39.74 -14.46 -36.48
N VAL A 13 -38.45 -14.69 -36.31
CA VAL A 13 -37.72 -14.39 -35.08
C VAL A 13 -37.34 -12.91 -35.12
N CYS A 14 -38.05 -12.07 -34.39
CA CYS A 14 -37.64 -10.68 -34.11
C CYS A 14 -36.56 -10.70 -33.03
N THR A 15 -35.29 -10.54 -33.41
CA THR A 15 -34.19 -10.22 -32.48
C THR A 15 -34.26 -8.75 -32.11
N ALA A 16 -34.78 -8.45 -30.93
CA ALA A 16 -34.69 -7.11 -30.34
C ALA A 16 -33.26 -6.92 -29.82
N THR A 17 -32.47 -6.11 -30.50
CA THR A 17 -31.19 -5.60 -29.98
C THR A 17 -31.48 -4.58 -28.91
N VAL A 18 -31.33 -4.98 -27.62
CA VAL A 18 -31.36 -4.04 -26.51
C VAL A 18 -30.02 -3.30 -26.51
N THR A 19 -29.96 -2.13 -27.10
CA THR A 19 -28.87 -1.16 -26.92
C THR A 19 -29.07 -0.52 -25.57
N GLY A 20 -28.55 -1.20 -24.53
CA GLY A 20 -28.40 -0.60 -23.20
C GLY A 20 -27.38 0.51 -23.28
N THR A 21 -27.80 1.78 -23.29
CA THR A 21 -26.95 2.90 -22.95
C THR A 21 -26.54 2.72 -21.49
N ALA A 22 -25.28 2.40 -21.24
CA ALA A 22 -24.74 2.45 -19.88
C ALA A 22 -24.97 3.88 -19.38
N ALA A 23 -25.85 4.04 -18.40
CA ALA A 23 -26.05 5.31 -17.74
C ALA A 23 -24.68 5.69 -17.14
N ALA A 24 -24.15 6.85 -17.54
CA ALA A 24 -22.95 7.39 -16.95
C ALA A 24 -23.21 7.54 -15.44
N VAL A 25 -22.44 6.86 -14.62
CA VAL A 25 -22.46 7.07 -13.16
C VAL A 25 -22.16 8.56 -12.96
N PRO A 26 -22.98 9.32 -12.21
CA PRO A 26 -22.70 10.72 -11.95
C PRO A 26 -21.30 10.83 -11.36
N ALA A 27 -20.46 11.71 -11.90
CA ALA A 27 -19.14 11.98 -11.35
C ALA A 27 -19.32 12.43 -9.90
N MET A 28 -18.74 11.73 -8.96
CA MET A 28 -18.70 12.13 -7.55
C MET A 28 -17.85 13.39 -7.46
N HIS A 29 -18.27 14.37 -6.67
CA HIS A 29 -17.55 15.63 -6.56
C HIS A 29 -16.61 15.57 -5.37
N ALA A 30 -15.30 15.61 -5.64
CA ALA A 30 -14.28 15.75 -4.62
C ALA A 30 -14.18 17.24 -4.20
N PRO A 31 -14.35 17.57 -2.91
CA PRO A 31 -14.15 18.95 -2.43
C PRO A 31 -12.67 19.28 -2.46
N ALA A 32 -12.25 20.18 -3.35
CA ALA A 32 -10.86 20.58 -3.50
C ALA A 32 -10.22 20.98 -2.15
N GLY A 33 -9.12 20.32 -1.78
CA GLY A 33 -8.39 20.53 -0.51
C GLY A 33 -9.14 20.06 0.75
N GLY A 34 -10.33 19.46 0.64
CA GLY A 34 -11.09 18.96 1.77
C GLY A 34 -10.56 17.62 2.30
N PHE A 35 -10.87 17.30 3.55
CA PHE A 35 -10.63 16.00 4.16
C PHE A 35 -11.94 15.25 4.35
N GLU A 36 -11.99 13.98 3.97
CA GLU A 36 -13.16 13.12 4.08
C GLU A 36 -12.79 11.70 4.52
N GLU A 37 -13.75 11.04 5.16
CA GLU A 37 -13.71 9.59 5.40
C GLU A 37 -14.70 8.89 4.48
N LEU A 38 -14.21 7.98 3.67
CA LEU A 38 -15.00 7.23 2.70
C LEU A 38 -15.09 5.76 3.12
N TRP A 39 -16.22 5.13 2.83
CA TRP A 39 -16.37 3.68 2.94
C TRP A 39 -16.36 3.09 1.54
N VAL A 40 -15.26 2.43 1.20
CA VAL A 40 -15.02 1.86 -0.13
C VAL A 40 -15.45 0.41 -0.13
N PRO A 41 -16.38 0.00 -1.00
CA PRO A 41 -16.74 -1.40 -1.17
C PRO A 41 -15.51 -2.22 -1.58
N SER A 42 -15.35 -3.39 -0.95
CA SER A 42 -14.25 -4.30 -1.28
C SER A 42 -14.66 -5.76 -1.13
N SER A 43 -13.83 -6.66 -1.65
CA SER A 43 -13.97 -8.11 -1.45
C SER A 43 -13.82 -8.55 0.01
N MET A 44 -13.30 -7.66 0.88
CA MET A 44 -13.18 -7.88 2.33
C MET A 44 -14.36 -7.30 3.13
N GLY A 45 -15.34 -6.70 2.48
CA GLY A 45 -16.34 -5.82 3.07
C GLY A 45 -15.95 -4.35 2.92
N PRO A 46 -16.76 -3.40 3.41
CA PRO A 46 -16.45 -1.97 3.31
C PRO A 46 -15.18 -1.63 4.09
N ILE A 47 -14.22 -0.98 3.42
CA ILE A 47 -12.98 -0.49 4.02
C ILE A 47 -13.07 1.03 4.16
N LYS A 48 -12.76 1.54 5.35
CA LYS A 48 -12.61 2.98 5.56
C LYS A 48 -11.34 3.46 4.85
N VAL A 49 -11.44 4.59 4.17
CA VAL A 49 -10.31 5.31 3.57
C VAL A 49 -10.42 6.77 3.97
N GLN A 50 -9.40 7.31 4.62
CA GLN A 50 -9.29 8.73 4.87
C GLN A 50 -8.64 9.39 3.66
N VAL A 51 -9.17 10.52 3.21
CA VAL A 51 -8.71 11.19 1.99
C VAL A 51 -8.58 12.69 2.24
N GLN A 52 -7.41 13.25 1.93
CA GLN A 52 -7.27 14.69 1.72
C GLN A 52 -7.20 14.95 0.23
N TRP A 53 -8.21 15.64 -0.30
CA TRP A 53 -8.30 15.92 -1.73
C TRP A 53 -7.25 16.92 -2.20
N ALA A 54 -6.81 16.75 -3.44
CA ALA A 54 -5.89 17.66 -4.11
C ALA A 54 -6.37 19.12 -4.03
N LYS A 55 -5.45 20.07 -3.78
CA LYS A 55 -5.78 21.48 -3.56
C LYS A 55 -6.60 22.11 -4.69
N ARG A 56 -6.36 21.72 -5.93
CA ARG A 56 -7.00 22.25 -7.14
C ARG A 56 -7.76 21.19 -7.93
N GLY A 57 -8.00 20.01 -7.35
CA GLY A 57 -8.70 18.92 -8.00
C GLY A 57 -7.83 18.12 -8.98
N GLY A 58 -6.52 18.12 -8.81
CA GLY A 58 -5.60 17.30 -9.61
C GLY A 58 -5.85 15.80 -9.45
N GLY A 59 -5.62 15.03 -10.50
CA GLY A 59 -5.88 13.59 -10.52
C GLY A 59 -4.78 12.72 -9.91
N ALA A 60 -3.62 13.26 -9.52
CA ALA A 60 -2.55 12.49 -8.92
C ALA A 60 -2.87 12.12 -7.46
N ALA A 61 -2.40 10.94 -6.99
CA ALA A 61 -2.57 10.55 -5.60
C ALA A 61 -1.29 9.99 -4.96
N LEU A 62 -1.19 10.15 -3.65
CA LEU A 62 -0.19 9.53 -2.79
C LEU A 62 -0.88 8.60 -1.79
N TYR A 63 -0.62 7.30 -1.90
CA TYR A 63 -1.07 6.27 -0.97
C TYR A 63 -0.08 6.17 0.18
N LEU A 64 -0.57 6.27 1.42
CA LEU A 64 0.22 6.21 2.65
C LEU A 64 -0.20 4.99 3.48
N LEU A 65 0.70 4.02 3.60
CA LEU A 65 0.47 2.74 4.26
C LEU A 65 1.02 2.73 5.68
N ASP A 66 0.21 2.31 6.63
CA ASP A 66 0.57 2.20 8.04
C ASP A 66 1.55 1.04 8.34
N GLY A 67 2.05 1.00 9.56
CA GLY A 67 2.87 -0.09 10.09
C GLY A 67 2.07 -1.32 10.49
N LEU A 68 2.73 -2.24 11.22
CA LEU A 68 2.15 -3.53 11.63
C LEU A 68 0.89 -3.35 12.49
N ARG A 69 0.87 -2.30 13.32
CA ARG A 69 -0.21 -1.92 14.26
C ARG A 69 -1.30 -1.04 13.67
N ALA A 70 -1.48 -1.06 12.36
CA ALA A 70 -2.48 -0.26 11.67
C ALA A 70 -3.85 -0.31 12.38
N PRO A 71 -4.35 0.84 12.92
CA PRO A 71 -5.63 0.85 13.62
C PRO A 71 -6.80 0.58 12.68
N GLY A 72 -7.92 0.10 13.26
CA GLY A 72 -9.13 -0.21 12.48
C GLY A 72 -10.07 0.97 12.25
N ASP A 73 -9.78 2.13 12.84
CA ASP A 73 -10.66 3.31 12.83
C ASP A 73 -10.03 4.57 12.23
N HIS A 74 -8.72 4.64 12.13
CA HIS A 74 -7.98 5.76 11.51
C HIS A 74 -6.63 5.28 10.96
N SER A 75 -5.97 6.10 10.12
CA SER A 75 -4.56 5.90 9.76
C SER A 75 -3.68 6.72 10.70
N GLN A 76 -2.60 6.12 11.17
CA GLN A 76 -1.63 6.80 12.03
C GLN A 76 -0.88 7.92 11.29
N TRP A 77 -0.83 7.91 9.97
CA TRP A 77 -0.34 9.04 9.20
C TRP A 77 -1.13 10.33 9.44
N THR A 78 -2.43 10.21 9.75
CA THR A 78 -3.30 11.39 10.01
C THR A 78 -3.25 11.88 11.45
N THR A 79 -2.87 11.02 12.40
CA THR A 79 -2.88 11.33 13.84
C THR A 79 -1.48 11.52 14.43
N ASP A 80 -0.51 10.73 13.99
CA ASP A 80 0.83 10.69 14.57
C ASP A 80 1.85 11.50 13.75
N THR A 81 1.41 12.11 12.64
CA THR A 81 2.23 12.95 11.76
C THR A 81 1.50 14.22 11.33
N ASP A 82 2.23 15.11 10.67
CA ASP A 82 1.66 16.29 10.03
C ASP A 82 1.51 16.11 8.50
N ALA A 83 1.34 14.87 8.02
CA ALA A 83 1.24 14.53 6.59
C ALA A 83 0.20 15.39 5.86
N LEU A 84 -0.98 15.59 6.46
CA LEU A 84 -2.03 16.44 5.91
C LEU A 84 -1.54 17.88 5.67
N ARG A 85 -0.80 18.45 6.62
CA ARG A 85 -0.25 19.81 6.52
C ARG A 85 0.89 19.88 5.51
N GLN A 86 1.74 18.85 5.44
CA GLN A 86 2.89 18.83 4.53
C GLN A 86 2.46 18.93 3.05
N PHE A 87 1.28 18.40 2.71
CA PHE A 87 0.75 18.38 1.33
C PHE A 87 -0.47 19.30 1.12
N ALA A 88 -0.82 20.15 2.10
CA ALA A 88 -2.05 20.95 2.07
C ALA A 88 -2.14 21.89 0.84
N ASP A 89 -1.01 22.33 0.30
CA ASP A 89 -0.95 23.23 -0.84
C ASP A 89 -0.63 22.51 -2.17
N ASP A 90 -0.40 21.21 -2.14
CA ASP A 90 -0.08 20.42 -3.31
C ASP A 90 -1.33 19.95 -4.06
N ASP A 91 -1.19 19.76 -5.36
CA ASP A 91 -2.27 19.25 -6.19
C ASP A 91 -2.21 17.72 -6.30
N VAL A 92 -2.12 17.08 -5.15
CA VAL A 92 -2.03 15.63 -4.96
C VAL A 92 -3.03 15.20 -3.91
N THR A 93 -3.85 14.21 -4.21
CA THR A 93 -4.77 13.60 -3.26
C THR A 93 -4.01 12.64 -2.34
N LEU A 94 -4.08 12.83 -1.02
CA LEU A 94 -3.55 11.87 -0.06
C LEU A 94 -4.61 10.81 0.22
N VAL A 95 -4.20 9.55 0.18
CA VAL A 95 -5.06 8.38 0.37
C VAL A 95 -4.50 7.54 1.50
N PHE A 96 -5.27 7.40 2.58
CA PHE A 96 -4.91 6.67 3.78
C PHE A 96 -5.88 5.50 3.98
N PRO A 97 -5.56 4.31 3.48
CA PRO A 97 -6.36 3.11 3.75
C PRO A 97 -6.31 2.78 5.24
N VAL A 98 -7.47 2.63 5.89
CA VAL A 98 -7.58 2.39 7.32
C VAL A 98 -7.68 0.89 7.59
N GLY A 99 -6.93 0.42 8.58
CA GLY A 99 -6.86 -1.01 8.93
C GLY A 99 -5.72 -1.74 8.24
N GLY A 100 -5.87 -3.04 8.11
CA GLY A 100 -4.79 -3.88 7.59
C GLY A 100 -3.76 -4.27 8.65
N HIS A 101 -4.16 -4.33 9.91
CA HIS A 101 -3.34 -4.82 11.03
C HIS A 101 -2.68 -6.14 10.66
N SER A 102 -1.36 -6.22 10.74
CA SER A 102 -0.53 -7.39 10.39
C SER A 102 -0.73 -7.94 8.97
N SER A 103 -1.33 -7.15 8.05
CA SER A 103 -1.71 -7.63 6.72
C SER A 103 -0.56 -7.72 5.72
N PHE A 104 0.53 -6.98 5.92
CA PHE A 104 1.58 -6.70 4.93
C PHE A 104 1.01 -6.16 3.61
N TYR A 105 -0.23 -5.66 3.62
CA TYR A 105 -0.96 -5.14 2.46
C TYR A 105 -0.92 -6.06 1.24
N THR A 106 -1.01 -7.38 1.50
CA THR A 106 -0.98 -8.44 0.50
C THR A 106 -2.28 -9.24 0.50
N ASP A 107 -2.48 -10.05 -0.53
CA ASP A 107 -3.56 -11.02 -0.57
C ASP A 107 -3.11 -12.29 0.16
N TRP A 108 -3.81 -12.64 1.24
CA TRP A 108 -3.53 -13.82 2.03
C TRP A 108 -4.08 -15.09 1.38
N TYR A 109 -3.49 -16.23 1.67
CA TYR A 109 -4.02 -17.51 1.23
C TYR A 109 -5.36 -17.84 1.90
N ARG A 110 -5.51 -17.51 3.19
CA ARG A 110 -6.71 -17.72 3.98
C ARG A 110 -6.74 -16.82 5.22
N PRO A 111 -7.89 -16.75 5.95
CA PRO A 111 -7.94 -16.03 7.22
C PRO A 111 -6.96 -16.62 8.22
N SER A 112 -6.42 -15.79 9.12
CA SER A 112 -5.57 -16.28 10.21
C SER A 112 -6.30 -17.28 11.08
N SER A 113 -5.74 -18.47 11.20
CA SER A 113 -6.33 -19.59 11.95
C SER A 113 -6.19 -19.47 13.47
N THR A 114 -5.40 -18.51 13.96
CA THR A 114 -5.03 -18.42 15.37
C THR A 114 -5.71 -17.28 16.14
N ASN A 115 -6.34 -16.31 15.46
CA ASN A 115 -6.95 -15.14 16.09
C ASN A 115 -8.41 -14.89 15.73
N ARG A 116 -9.11 -15.89 15.19
CA ARG A 116 -10.51 -15.80 14.77
C ARG A 116 -10.79 -14.76 13.67
N GLN A 117 -9.81 -14.43 12.84
CA GLN A 117 -10.02 -13.56 11.69
C GLN A 117 -11.10 -14.16 10.79
N ALA A 118 -12.18 -13.42 10.56
CA ALA A 118 -13.33 -13.92 9.80
C ALA A 118 -13.14 -13.81 8.28
N THR A 119 -12.34 -12.85 7.83
CA THR A 119 -12.20 -12.48 6.41
C THR A 119 -10.78 -12.71 5.94
N THR A 120 -10.61 -13.35 4.78
CA THR A 120 -9.31 -13.43 4.12
C THR A 120 -8.88 -12.02 3.68
N TYR A 121 -7.70 -11.60 4.08
CA TYR A 121 -7.14 -10.33 3.61
C TYR A 121 -6.89 -10.36 2.11
N ARG A 122 -7.32 -9.29 1.42
CA ARG A 122 -7.18 -9.04 -0.02
C ARG A 122 -6.69 -7.61 -0.24
N TRP A 123 -5.68 -7.22 0.52
CA TRP A 123 -5.21 -5.84 0.54
C TRP A 123 -4.51 -5.43 -0.76
N GLU A 124 -3.77 -6.32 -1.42
CA GLU A 124 -3.20 -6.03 -2.73
C GLU A 124 -4.32 -5.78 -3.76
N THR A 125 -5.32 -6.67 -3.83
CA THR A 125 -6.50 -6.50 -4.67
C THR A 125 -7.22 -5.18 -4.38
N PHE A 126 -7.39 -4.85 -3.09
CA PHE A 126 -8.02 -3.59 -2.69
C PHE A 126 -7.25 -2.37 -3.18
N LEU A 127 -5.95 -2.30 -2.89
CA LEU A 127 -5.11 -1.13 -3.17
C LEU A 127 -4.82 -0.93 -4.66
N THR A 128 -4.90 -1.99 -5.47
CA THR A 128 -4.48 -1.94 -6.87
C THR A 128 -5.63 -2.06 -7.88
N ARG A 129 -6.83 -2.38 -7.41
CA ARG A 129 -8.02 -2.52 -8.25
C ARG A 129 -9.24 -1.82 -7.67
N GLU A 130 -9.73 -2.27 -6.50
CA GLU A 130 -11.01 -1.83 -5.94
C GLU A 130 -10.97 -0.35 -5.53
N LEU A 131 -9.93 0.08 -4.81
CA LEU A 131 -9.75 1.46 -4.37
C LEU A 131 -9.47 2.43 -5.53
N PRO A 132 -8.54 2.16 -6.48
CA PRO A 132 -8.35 3.02 -7.64
C PRO A 132 -9.60 3.13 -8.52
N ASP A 133 -10.36 2.05 -8.68
CA ASP A 133 -11.63 2.05 -9.43
C ASP A 133 -12.68 2.95 -8.76
N PHE A 134 -12.77 2.89 -7.44
CA PHE A 134 -13.66 3.75 -6.67
C PHE A 134 -13.24 5.23 -6.74
N LEU A 135 -11.96 5.51 -6.49
CA LEU A 135 -11.43 6.88 -6.49
C LEU A 135 -11.45 7.54 -7.88
N ALA A 136 -11.42 6.75 -8.95
CA ALA A 136 -11.59 7.28 -10.31
C ALA A 136 -12.95 7.95 -10.52
N GLY A 137 -13.99 7.55 -9.80
CA GLY A 137 -15.27 8.25 -9.76
C GLY A 137 -15.19 9.68 -9.25
N TYR A 138 -14.16 9.99 -8.45
CA TYR A 138 -13.82 11.33 -7.95
C TYR A 138 -12.77 12.06 -8.80
N GLY A 139 -12.34 11.49 -9.93
CA GLY A 139 -11.36 12.10 -10.82
C GLY A 139 -9.88 11.74 -10.48
N VAL A 140 -9.64 10.87 -9.50
CA VAL A 140 -8.28 10.41 -9.18
C VAL A 140 -7.80 9.44 -10.27
N SER A 141 -6.57 9.60 -10.71
CA SER A 141 -5.96 8.75 -11.73
C SER A 141 -5.73 7.32 -11.23
N ARG A 142 -5.97 6.34 -12.10
CA ARG A 142 -5.57 4.95 -11.83
C ARG A 142 -4.08 4.69 -12.04
N THR A 143 -3.38 5.56 -12.76
CA THR A 143 -2.02 5.31 -13.25
C THR A 143 -0.99 6.38 -12.88
N ASN A 144 -1.41 7.48 -12.23
CA ASN A 144 -0.53 8.56 -11.79
C ASN A 144 -0.53 8.65 -10.27
N ASN A 145 0.02 7.62 -9.61
CA ASN A 145 0.01 7.53 -8.15
C ASN A 145 1.43 7.29 -7.62
N ALA A 146 1.67 7.77 -6.41
CA ALA A 146 2.81 7.43 -5.59
C ALA A 146 2.36 6.52 -4.44
N ILE A 147 3.27 5.71 -3.91
CA ILE A 147 3.01 4.87 -2.75
C ILE A 147 4.16 4.98 -1.76
N VAL A 148 3.84 5.20 -0.50
CA VAL A 148 4.79 5.28 0.60
C VAL A 148 4.25 4.47 1.78
N GLY A 149 5.11 3.83 2.52
CA GLY A 149 4.69 3.14 3.73
C GLY A 149 5.75 3.15 4.82
N ALA A 150 5.30 2.98 6.05
CA ALA A 150 6.14 2.88 7.23
C ALA A 150 6.20 1.42 7.73
N SER A 151 7.37 0.94 8.18
CA SER A 151 7.53 -0.38 8.77
C SER A 151 6.99 -1.50 7.85
N MET A 152 5.99 -2.25 8.28
CA MET A 152 5.26 -3.23 7.45
C MET A 152 4.84 -2.63 6.10
N GLY A 153 4.25 -1.43 6.13
CA GLY A 153 3.84 -0.70 4.93
C GLY A 153 4.99 -0.33 4.01
N GLY A 154 6.21 -0.17 4.55
CA GLY A 154 7.40 0.15 3.76
C GLY A 154 7.82 -0.97 2.81
N ASN A 155 7.80 -2.23 3.25
CA ASN A 155 7.99 -3.38 2.36
C ASN A 155 6.84 -3.46 1.35
N ALA A 156 5.60 -3.33 1.83
CA ALA A 156 4.42 -3.41 0.98
C ALA A 156 4.44 -2.35 -0.15
N ALA A 157 4.84 -1.11 0.14
CA ALA A 157 4.94 -0.05 -0.85
C ALA A 157 5.89 -0.40 -2.00
N LEU A 158 7.08 -0.95 -1.69
CA LEU A 158 8.03 -1.39 -2.72
C LEU A 158 7.54 -2.60 -3.50
N VAL A 159 6.93 -3.59 -2.82
CA VAL A 159 6.39 -4.80 -3.46
C VAL A 159 5.22 -4.45 -4.39
N LEU A 160 4.28 -3.64 -3.91
CA LEU A 160 3.15 -3.19 -4.73
C LEU A 160 3.63 -2.41 -5.95
N ALA A 161 4.57 -1.48 -5.78
CA ALA A 161 5.16 -0.74 -6.89
C ALA A 161 5.93 -1.64 -7.87
N ALA A 162 6.59 -2.70 -7.40
CA ALA A 162 7.28 -3.67 -8.25
C ALA A 162 6.33 -4.49 -9.13
N HIS A 163 5.14 -4.84 -8.61
CA HIS A 163 4.16 -5.65 -9.32
C HIS A 163 3.12 -4.85 -10.11
N HIS A 164 2.92 -3.56 -9.79
CA HIS A 164 1.91 -2.67 -10.39
C HIS A 164 2.56 -1.40 -10.94
N ARG A 165 3.49 -1.58 -11.88
CA ARG A 165 4.28 -0.52 -12.52
C ARG A 165 3.45 0.47 -13.33
N ASP A 166 2.30 0.07 -13.79
CA ASP A 166 1.32 0.90 -14.50
C ASP A 166 0.59 1.88 -13.56
N GLN A 167 0.43 1.52 -12.29
CA GLN A 167 -0.26 2.34 -11.30
C GLN A 167 0.68 3.35 -10.61
N PHE A 168 1.91 2.94 -10.25
CA PHE A 168 2.78 3.74 -9.39
C PHE A 168 3.96 4.38 -10.14
N ARG A 169 4.15 5.69 -9.91
CA ARG A 169 5.22 6.54 -10.46
C ARG A 169 6.35 6.80 -9.46
N PHE A 170 6.13 6.50 -8.18
CA PHE A 170 7.09 6.64 -7.09
C PHE A 170 6.83 5.59 -6.02
N ALA A 171 7.89 5.10 -5.39
CA ALA A 171 7.78 4.23 -4.22
C ALA A 171 8.70 4.69 -3.09
N GLY A 172 8.14 4.78 -1.87
CA GLY A 172 8.86 5.13 -0.65
C GLY A 172 8.71 4.06 0.43
N SER A 173 9.82 3.73 1.11
CA SER A 173 9.84 2.78 2.23
C SER A 173 10.56 3.41 3.42
N PHE A 174 9.85 3.59 4.52
CA PHE A 174 10.40 4.16 5.75
C PHE A 174 10.49 3.07 6.81
N SER A 175 11.70 2.76 7.23
CA SER A 175 12.01 1.68 8.17
C SER A 175 11.39 0.33 7.78
N GLY A 176 11.31 0.05 6.47
CA GLY A 176 10.66 -1.15 5.95
C GLY A 176 11.50 -2.41 6.13
N PHE A 177 10.82 -3.53 6.38
CA PHE A 177 11.39 -4.88 6.39
C PHE A 177 11.45 -5.42 4.95
N VAL A 178 12.36 -4.89 4.14
CA VAL A 178 12.36 -5.02 2.68
C VAL A 178 12.97 -6.30 2.13
N ASN A 179 13.32 -7.27 3.00
CA ASN A 179 13.86 -8.58 2.62
C ASN A 179 13.39 -9.71 3.56
N PRO A 180 12.11 -10.02 3.61
CA PRO A 180 11.53 -11.03 4.50
C PRO A 180 12.04 -12.45 4.28
N THR A 181 12.68 -12.75 3.14
CA THR A 181 13.30 -14.06 2.87
C THR A 181 14.70 -14.21 3.47
N TYR A 182 15.30 -13.13 4.01
CA TYR A 182 16.61 -13.20 4.61
C TYR A 182 16.61 -14.14 5.84
N PRO A 183 17.67 -14.91 6.07
CA PRO A 183 17.73 -15.88 7.16
C PRO A 183 17.34 -15.27 8.53
N LEU A 184 16.51 -15.97 9.27
CA LEU A 184 15.95 -15.59 10.58
C LEU A 184 14.89 -14.48 10.57
N TRP A 185 14.71 -13.74 9.48
CA TRP A 185 13.75 -12.62 9.47
C TRP A 185 12.30 -13.08 9.33
N ASN A 186 12.05 -14.18 8.65
CA ASN A 186 10.75 -14.83 8.68
C ASN A 186 10.33 -15.21 10.11
N GLN A 187 11.27 -15.60 10.96
CA GLN A 187 10.99 -15.91 12.37
C GLN A 187 10.72 -14.64 13.19
N ALA A 188 11.45 -13.56 12.94
CA ALA A 188 11.20 -12.26 13.56
C ALA A 188 9.82 -11.71 13.17
N MET A 189 9.45 -11.81 11.89
CA MET A 189 8.11 -11.44 11.42
C MET A 189 7.01 -12.29 12.06
N ARG A 190 7.23 -13.60 12.17
CA ARG A 190 6.30 -14.51 12.86
C ARG A 190 6.09 -14.10 14.31
N ALA A 191 7.17 -13.82 15.03
CA ALA A 191 7.10 -13.38 16.42
C ALA A 191 6.34 -12.05 16.55
N ALA A 192 6.62 -11.08 15.68
CA ALA A 192 5.95 -9.80 15.67
C ALA A 192 4.44 -9.93 15.38
N MET A 193 4.05 -10.77 14.42
CA MET A 193 2.65 -10.99 14.09
C MET A 193 1.88 -11.73 15.19
N ILE A 194 2.55 -12.64 15.93
CA ILE A 194 1.97 -13.29 17.11
C ILE A 194 1.76 -12.26 18.22
N ASP A 195 2.78 -11.43 18.51
CA ASP A 195 2.70 -10.38 19.54
C ASP A 195 1.59 -9.37 19.25
N GLU A 196 1.42 -9.02 17.98
CA GLU A 196 0.45 -8.02 17.53
C GLU A 196 -1.02 -8.48 17.45
N GLY A 197 -1.33 -9.69 17.75
CA GLY A 197 -2.73 -10.14 17.69
C GLY A 197 -2.86 -11.59 17.28
N ASN A 198 -1.82 -12.37 17.57
CA ASN A 198 -1.79 -13.80 17.31
C ASN A 198 -2.11 -14.16 15.85
N PHE A 199 -1.58 -13.39 14.90
CA PHE A 199 -1.73 -13.69 13.47
C PHE A 199 -0.79 -14.84 13.06
N ASN A 200 -1.32 -15.79 12.28
CA ASN A 200 -0.53 -16.87 11.73
C ASN A 200 0.03 -16.49 10.35
N ILE A 201 1.34 -16.25 10.28
CA ILE A 201 2.02 -15.86 9.06
C ILE A 201 1.95 -16.92 7.94
N ASP A 202 1.80 -18.21 8.29
CA ASP A 202 1.65 -19.29 7.30
C ASP A 202 0.28 -19.25 6.59
N ASP A 203 -0.70 -18.59 7.17
CA ASP A 203 -1.99 -18.33 6.53
C ASP A 203 -1.89 -17.16 5.54
N MET A 204 -0.88 -16.29 5.70
CA MET A 204 -0.57 -15.20 4.77
C MET A 204 0.15 -15.69 3.52
N TRP A 205 1.35 -16.26 3.68
CA TRP A 205 2.26 -16.60 2.57
C TRP A 205 2.70 -18.07 2.54
N GLY A 206 2.03 -18.95 3.28
CA GLY A 206 2.47 -20.34 3.44
C GLY A 206 3.69 -20.49 4.34
N PRO A 207 4.18 -21.72 4.53
CA PRO A 207 5.37 -21.99 5.32
C PRO A 207 6.62 -21.33 4.71
N ALA A 208 7.67 -21.20 5.52
CA ALA A 208 8.95 -20.67 5.05
C ALA A 208 9.44 -21.43 3.81
N GLY A 209 9.79 -20.68 2.76
CA GLY A 209 10.19 -21.25 1.47
C GLY A 209 9.06 -21.35 0.43
N ASP A 210 7.82 -21.07 0.80
CA ASP A 210 6.74 -20.91 -0.19
C ASP A 210 7.06 -19.75 -1.16
N PRO A 211 6.73 -19.87 -2.46
CA PRO A 211 6.98 -18.83 -3.46
C PRO A 211 6.41 -17.45 -3.12
N ALA A 212 5.36 -17.38 -2.30
CA ALA A 212 4.80 -16.11 -1.86
C ALA A 212 5.77 -15.28 -1.04
N TRP A 213 6.69 -15.89 -0.27
CA TRP A 213 7.75 -15.16 0.43
C TRP A 213 8.67 -14.42 -0.54
N THR A 214 9.11 -15.10 -1.59
CA THR A 214 9.96 -14.52 -2.64
C THR A 214 9.22 -13.43 -3.41
N ARG A 215 7.94 -13.63 -3.71
CA ARG A 215 7.11 -12.65 -4.38
C ARG A 215 6.97 -11.36 -3.57
N ASN A 216 6.87 -11.46 -2.27
CA ASN A 216 6.64 -10.32 -1.35
C ASN A 216 7.94 -9.80 -0.71
N ASP A 217 9.10 -10.14 -1.25
CA ASP A 217 10.40 -9.64 -0.85
C ASP A 217 10.86 -8.54 -1.82
N ALA A 218 10.85 -7.28 -1.36
CA ALA A 218 11.21 -6.13 -2.18
C ALA A 218 12.65 -6.20 -2.71
N THR A 219 13.58 -6.79 -1.94
CA THR A 219 14.98 -6.96 -2.35
C THR A 219 15.11 -7.98 -3.48
N VAL A 220 14.36 -9.08 -3.42
CA VAL A 220 14.30 -10.08 -4.50
C VAL A 220 13.64 -9.49 -5.74
N GLN A 221 12.56 -8.73 -5.56
CA GLN A 221 11.80 -8.11 -6.65
C GLN A 221 12.44 -6.81 -7.19
N ALA A 222 13.60 -6.39 -6.69
CA ALA A 222 14.21 -5.10 -6.99
C ALA A 222 14.36 -4.81 -8.50
N GLU A 223 14.63 -5.83 -9.34
CA GLU A 223 14.72 -5.65 -10.80
C GLU A 223 13.43 -5.05 -11.41
N ARG A 224 12.27 -5.37 -10.85
CA ARG A 224 10.98 -4.85 -11.29
C ARG A 224 10.78 -3.36 -10.99
N LEU A 225 11.61 -2.79 -10.10
CA LEU A 225 11.59 -1.37 -9.74
C LEU A 225 12.45 -0.51 -10.69
N ARG A 226 13.11 -1.09 -11.68
CA ARG A 226 13.96 -0.35 -12.64
C ARG A 226 13.21 0.79 -13.30
N GLY A 227 13.81 1.99 -13.28
CA GLY A 227 13.22 3.20 -13.84
C GLY A 227 12.15 3.87 -12.98
N LEU A 228 11.84 3.34 -11.79
CA LEU A 228 10.99 3.99 -10.82
C LEU A 228 11.84 4.85 -9.88
N PRO A 229 11.50 6.12 -9.61
CA PRO A 229 12.07 6.86 -8.51
C PRO A 229 11.77 6.18 -7.17
N ILE A 230 12.82 5.86 -6.41
CA ILE A 230 12.73 5.10 -5.15
C ILE A 230 13.40 5.91 -4.04
N TYR A 231 12.73 5.99 -2.89
CA TYR A 231 13.32 6.50 -1.67
C TYR A 231 13.14 5.50 -0.51
N VAL A 232 14.24 5.08 0.07
CA VAL A 232 14.25 4.24 1.29
C VAL A 232 14.94 5.04 2.39
N SER A 233 14.31 5.15 3.54
CA SER A 233 14.90 5.78 4.71
C SER A 233 14.71 4.92 5.94
N THR A 234 15.69 4.95 6.84
CA THR A 234 15.62 4.26 8.13
C THR A 234 16.57 4.94 9.12
N GLY A 235 16.27 4.83 10.39
CA GLY A 235 17.26 5.07 11.44
C GLY A 235 18.25 3.91 11.51
N ASN A 236 19.31 4.07 12.29
CA ASN A 236 20.31 3.03 12.56
C ASN A 236 20.08 2.32 13.91
N GLY A 237 19.00 2.64 14.62
CA GLY A 237 18.68 2.15 15.94
C GLY A 237 19.37 2.93 17.09
N LEU A 238 20.25 3.88 16.78
CA LEU A 238 20.78 4.78 17.82
C LEU A 238 19.80 5.93 18.03
N PRO A 239 19.47 6.26 19.30
CA PRO A 239 18.58 7.39 19.59
C PRO A 239 19.10 8.68 18.97
N GLY A 240 18.19 9.46 18.41
CA GLY A 240 18.46 10.76 17.83
C GLY A 240 17.62 11.88 18.48
N PRO A 241 17.64 13.08 17.91
CA PRO A 241 16.95 14.24 18.49
C PRO A 241 15.43 14.07 18.67
N LEU A 242 14.79 13.23 17.85
CA LEU A 242 13.33 13.02 17.89
C LEU A 242 12.90 11.97 18.92
N ASP A 243 13.83 11.30 19.58
CA ASP A 243 13.54 10.29 20.62
C ASP A 243 13.42 10.86 22.04
N LEU A 244 13.70 12.15 22.23
CA LEU A 244 13.79 12.77 23.56
C LEU A 244 12.46 12.75 24.35
N SER A 245 11.33 12.58 23.67
CA SER A 245 9.99 12.49 24.27
C SER A 245 9.52 11.05 24.53
N ASN A 246 10.23 10.06 24.04
CA ASN A 246 9.86 8.65 24.17
C ASN A 246 10.34 8.10 25.53
N GLY A 247 9.49 7.38 26.28
CA GLY A 247 9.93 6.68 27.48
C GLY A 247 11.02 5.63 27.20
N ILE A 248 11.93 5.39 28.17
CA ILE A 248 13.11 4.51 27.99
C ILE A 248 12.76 3.13 27.45
N GLY A 249 11.68 2.49 27.95
CA GLY A 249 11.29 1.15 27.49
C GLY A 249 10.84 1.12 26.03
N ASN A 250 10.07 2.09 25.60
CA ASN A 250 9.63 2.24 24.21
C ASN A 250 10.83 2.50 23.28
N THR A 251 11.78 3.29 23.73
CA THR A 251 13.00 3.60 22.98
C THR A 251 13.83 2.33 22.73
N ILE A 252 14.01 1.45 23.73
CA ILE A 252 14.79 0.21 23.57
C ILE A 252 14.18 -0.72 22.52
N ASN A 253 12.85 -0.92 22.55
CA ASN A 253 12.16 -1.73 21.55
C ASN A 253 12.28 -1.12 20.14
N ALA A 254 12.09 0.18 20.04
CA ALA A 254 12.22 0.93 18.79
C ALA A 254 13.64 0.89 18.23
N MET A 255 14.69 0.89 19.08
CA MET A 255 16.09 0.72 18.68
C MET A 255 16.34 -0.64 18.01
N GLY A 256 15.84 -1.73 18.62
CA GLY A 256 16.02 -3.08 18.10
C GLY A 256 15.36 -3.28 16.74
N LEU A 257 14.11 -2.82 16.60
CA LEU A 257 13.38 -2.86 15.33
C LEU A 257 14.10 -2.04 14.25
N GLU A 258 14.56 -0.83 14.60
CA GLU A 258 15.21 0.04 13.63
C GLU A 258 16.59 -0.46 13.18
N ALA A 259 17.38 -1.03 14.08
CA ALA A 259 18.66 -1.66 13.71
C ALA A 259 18.45 -2.79 12.68
N THR A 260 17.34 -3.52 12.81
CA THR A 260 16.97 -4.56 11.85
C THR A 260 16.54 -3.94 10.51
N SER A 261 15.75 -2.88 10.54
CA SER A 261 15.36 -2.12 9.34
C SER A 261 16.57 -1.52 8.63
N ALA A 262 17.55 -1.01 9.38
CA ALA A 262 18.82 -0.50 8.84
C ALA A 262 19.60 -1.59 8.08
N THR A 263 19.68 -2.78 8.66
CA THR A 263 20.31 -3.93 8.00
C THR A 263 19.57 -4.28 6.70
N ALA A 264 18.24 -4.30 6.75
CA ALA A 264 17.39 -4.53 5.58
C ALA A 264 17.62 -3.50 4.47
N ALA A 265 17.62 -2.23 4.83
CA ALA A 265 17.87 -1.13 3.90
C ALA A 265 19.26 -1.19 3.28
N GLY A 266 20.28 -1.60 4.05
CA GLY A 266 21.64 -1.83 3.56
C GLY A 266 21.69 -2.93 2.50
N ILE A 267 21.06 -4.07 2.75
CA ILE A 267 20.99 -5.19 1.80
C ILE A 267 20.22 -4.77 0.53
N PHE A 268 19.12 -4.05 0.69
CA PHE A 268 18.36 -3.52 -0.45
C PHE A 268 19.19 -2.54 -1.28
N ARG A 269 19.90 -1.59 -0.64
CA ARG A 269 20.81 -0.65 -1.30
C ARG A 269 21.86 -1.37 -2.12
N ASP A 270 22.52 -2.37 -1.53
CA ASP A 270 23.57 -3.14 -2.21
C ASP A 270 22.98 -3.91 -3.42
N ARG A 271 21.76 -4.45 -3.27
CA ARG A 271 21.05 -5.12 -4.36
C ARG A 271 20.72 -4.18 -5.51
N VAL A 272 20.10 -3.02 -5.25
CA VAL A 272 19.75 -2.06 -6.32
C VAL A 272 21.01 -1.49 -6.99
N THR A 273 22.08 -1.27 -6.22
CA THR A 273 23.39 -0.85 -6.75
C THR A 273 23.96 -1.90 -7.70
N ALA A 274 23.98 -3.17 -7.30
CA ALA A 274 24.46 -4.27 -8.14
C ALA A 274 23.65 -4.43 -9.42
N LEU A 275 22.36 -4.08 -9.40
CA LEU A 275 21.48 -4.08 -10.57
C LEU A 275 21.59 -2.80 -11.42
N GLY A 276 22.36 -1.79 -11.00
CA GLY A 276 22.41 -0.49 -11.67
C GLY A 276 21.06 0.25 -11.64
N ILE A 277 20.28 0.07 -10.56
CA ILE A 277 19.01 0.77 -10.34
C ILE A 277 19.28 1.98 -9.46
N SER A 278 18.81 3.16 -9.90
CA SER A 278 18.91 4.39 -9.11
C SER A 278 17.87 4.36 -7.99
N ALA A 279 18.36 4.42 -6.74
CA ALA A 279 17.52 4.57 -5.55
C ALA A 279 18.25 5.47 -4.55
N ARG A 280 17.52 6.35 -3.88
CA ARG A 280 18.05 7.06 -2.72
C ARG A 280 17.79 6.22 -1.47
N VAL A 281 18.86 5.91 -0.73
CA VAL A 281 18.78 5.13 0.53
C VAL A 281 19.51 5.89 1.62
N ASP A 282 18.76 6.42 2.58
CA ASP A 282 19.26 7.18 3.72
C ASP A 282 19.20 6.31 4.99
N ILE A 283 20.34 6.11 5.64
CA ILE A 283 20.44 5.43 6.96
C ILE A 283 21.03 6.46 7.94
N LEU A 284 20.21 6.98 8.82
CA LEU A 284 20.53 8.10 9.71
C LEU A 284 20.42 7.67 11.19
N ASN A 285 20.81 8.52 12.13
CA ASN A 285 20.51 8.27 13.54
C ASN A 285 19.00 8.41 13.78
N GLY A 286 18.43 7.45 14.50
CA GLY A 286 17.02 7.43 14.79
C GLY A 286 16.50 6.04 15.16
N THR A 287 15.28 5.99 15.67
CA THR A 287 14.60 4.78 16.10
C THR A 287 13.29 4.55 15.34
N HIS A 288 12.62 3.42 15.57
CA HIS A 288 11.42 2.97 14.84
C HIS A 288 10.16 3.70 15.32
N THR A 289 10.03 5.02 14.98
CA THR A 289 8.95 5.86 15.49
C THR A 289 8.43 6.88 14.47
N TRP A 290 7.20 7.31 14.65
CA TRP A 290 6.45 8.22 13.77
C TRP A 290 7.15 9.54 13.47
N PRO A 291 7.83 10.23 14.43
CA PRO A 291 8.54 11.46 14.13
C PRO A 291 9.60 11.33 13.03
N TYR A 292 10.31 10.20 12.97
CA TYR A 292 11.29 9.94 11.90
C TYR A 292 10.59 9.66 10.55
N TRP A 293 9.46 8.97 10.56
CA TRP A 293 8.69 8.72 9.33
C TRP A 293 8.05 10.00 8.78
N GLN A 294 7.59 10.90 9.67
CA GLN A 294 7.17 12.24 9.28
C GLN A 294 8.31 13.02 8.61
N GLN A 295 9.52 13.01 9.17
CA GLN A 295 10.70 13.65 8.60
C GLN A 295 11.07 13.02 7.24
N SER A 296 10.99 11.70 7.13
CA SER A 296 11.23 10.97 5.89
C SER A 296 10.23 11.33 4.80
N LEU A 297 8.96 11.52 5.17
CA LEU A 297 7.92 11.97 4.23
C LEU A 297 8.22 13.39 3.72
N ALA A 298 8.61 14.31 4.61
CA ALA A 298 9.02 15.66 4.22
C ALA A 298 10.22 15.65 3.26
N THR A 299 11.18 14.76 3.50
CA THR A 299 12.35 14.57 2.61
C THR A 299 11.97 13.97 1.26
N ALA A 300 10.99 13.04 1.25
CA ALA A 300 10.49 12.39 0.03
C ALA A 300 9.60 13.31 -0.82
N ARG A 301 8.92 14.29 -0.19
CA ARG A 301 7.89 15.13 -0.85
C ARG A 301 8.34 15.73 -2.20
N PRO A 302 9.51 16.38 -2.34
CA PRO A 302 9.92 16.92 -3.65
C PRO A 302 10.11 15.81 -4.70
N MET A 303 10.58 14.64 -4.33
CA MET A 303 10.72 13.49 -5.25
C MET A 303 9.36 12.95 -5.68
N ILE A 304 8.40 12.85 -4.74
CA ILE A 304 7.01 12.44 -5.00
C ILE A 304 6.37 13.40 -6.00
N LEU A 305 6.42 14.71 -5.72
CA LEU A 305 5.81 15.72 -6.57
C LEU A 305 6.43 15.75 -7.97
N ALA A 306 7.75 15.61 -8.09
CA ALA A 306 8.43 15.50 -9.37
C ALA A 306 7.97 14.27 -10.17
N ALA A 307 7.83 13.12 -9.53
CA ALA A 307 7.39 11.89 -10.18
C ALA A 307 5.92 11.91 -10.64
N LEU A 308 5.06 12.63 -9.91
CA LEU A 308 3.63 12.78 -10.25
C LEU A 308 3.34 13.85 -11.28
N SER A 309 4.32 14.78 -11.52
CA SER A 309 4.20 15.87 -12.50
C SER A 309 4.81 15.52 -13.86
N ALA A 310 5.45 14.37 -14.00
CA ALA A 310 6.20 13.91 -15.18
C ALA A 310 5.31 13.28 -16.26
#